data_d14e431eeb0db93466e2c61570d865d6
#
_entry.id   d14e431eeb0db93466e2c61570d865d6
#
_cell.length_a   1.000
_cell.length_b   1.000
_cell.length_c   1.000
_cell.angle_alpha   90.00
_cell.angle_beta   90.00
_cell.angle_gamma   90.00
#
_symmetry.space_group_name_H-M   'P 1'
#
loop_
_entity.id
_entity.type
_entity.pdbx_description
1 polymer ?
#
loop_
_entity_poly.entity_id
_entity_poly.type
_entity_poly.pdbx_seq_one_letter_code
_entity_poly.pdbx_strand_id
1 'polypeptide(L)'
;QGRGLTRDALAYSLNGLADFSSLKDIEVAAQLLANAIANKKRILIVGDFDVDGATSTALAVDCLQKMGASWVHYLVPNRFEYGYGLSTPIVDLAQKEYQPDLLVTVDNGISSFEGVARAKELGMQVLVTDHHLAGDGLPNADAIVNPNQPNCKFHSKNACGCAVIFYVCCALRRHLIKQGTPQDSLPNMANYLDLVSLATVADVVPLDDNNRILVEQGLRRIRKGVARPGIQSLLKVAKKNQSQLTSKDFGFALGPRLNAAGRMDDMSIGIDCLLAQDPDRAYSIAQTLDELNQDRKLVEGGMQQEALTQLNKLPLDDIQAANSLCLFQADWHQGVIGLLASRLKEKFYRPVIVFAPADESAVGEDQEVKGSGRSIPGFHLRDALDLVAKRLPHVLSKFGGHAMAAGLSIKKKHIEEFKSVFEEVASVLLTEDLLVNVLMTDGAPAPQDFNVNMARELRFVAPWGQNFPEPLFDAQFEVVNFRLLGSEKNHLKLTLQDSVSQQVYDGILFNLERHDIDVNRLTRVHAVFEMDVNEFRGNENLQLMIRHLTPQ
;
A
#
# COMPACT_ATOMS: atom_id res chain seq x y z
N GLN A 1 -23.93 6.41 13.34
CA GLN A 1 -24.11 7.50 14.33
C GLN A 1 -22.91 7.56 15.30
N GLY A 2 -22.42 6.44 15.83
CA GLY A 2 -21.31 6.42 16.80
C GLY A 2 -20.00 7.04 16.31
N ARG A 3 -19.76 7.05 15.00
CA ARG A 3 -18.56 7.64 14.38
C ARG A 3 -18.77 9.08 13.89
N GLY A 4 -19.87 9.74 14.23
CA GLY A 4 -20.17 11.12 13.83
C GLY A 4 -20.43 11.32 12.31
N LEU A 5 -20.61 10.25 11.53
CA LEU A 5 -20.86 10.34 10.10
C LEU A 5 -22.32 10.70 9.82
N THR A 6 -22.53 11.67 8.94
CA THR A 6 -23.85 12.03 8.42
C THR A 6 -24.16 11.24 7.14
N ARG A 7 -25.44 11.15 6.75
CA ARG A 7 -25.83 10.54 5.47
C ARG A 7 -25.20 11.25 4.27
N ASP A 8 -25.04 12.56 4.33
CA ASP A 8 -24.42 13.34 3.24
C ASP A 8 -22.93 13.03 3.10
N ALA A 9 -22.24 12.78 4.21
CA ALA A 9 -20.83 12.35 4.20
C ALA A 9 -20.63 10.95 3.57
N LEU A 10 -21.71 10.15 3.48
CA LEU A 10 -21.70 8.82 2.85
C LEU A 10 -22.17 8.84 1.38
N ALA A 11 -22.53 9.99 0.82
CA ALA A 11 -22.98 10.10 -0.56
C ALA A 11 -21.85 9.90 -1.58
N TYR A 12 -20.60 10.25 -1.23
CA TYR A 12 -19.40 10.13 -2.04
C TYR A 12 -19.56 10.69 -3.47
N SER A 13 -20.23 11.83 -3.62
CA SER A 13 -20.40 12.51 -4.91
C SER A 13 -19.10 13.13 -5.40
N LEU A 14 -18.84 13.08 -6.72
CA LEU A 14 -17.70 13.78 -7.34
C LEU A 14 -17.71 15.30 -7.09
N ASN A 15 -18.86 15.90 -6.84
CA ASN A 15 -18.98 17.32 -6.50
C ASN A 15 -18.37 17.65 -5.12
N GLY A 16 -18.13 16.65 -4.28
CA GLY A 16 -17.48 16.79 -2.99
C GLY A 16 -15.95 16.67 -3.05
N LEU A 17 -15.36 16.44 -4.21
CA LEU A 17 -13.90 16.40 -4.34
C LEU A 17 -13.28 17.74 -4.00
N ALA A 18 -12.11 17.69 -3.37
CA ALA A 18 -11.34 18.87 -3.06
C ALA A 18 -10.98 19.65 -4.35
N ASP A 19 -11.06 20.97 -4.27
CA ASP A 19 -10.68 21.82 -5.41
C ASP A 19 -9.18 21.71 -5.67
N PHE A 20 -8.83 21.04 -6.76
CA PHE A 20 -7.44 20.84 -7.17
C PHE A 20 -6.70 22.13 -7.50
N SER A 21 -7.40 23.25 -7.75
CA SER A 21 -6.74 24.56 -7.97
C SER A 21 -5.99 25.06 -6.74
N SER A 22 -6.25 24.49 -5.58
CA SER A 22 -5.53 24.76 -4.32
C SER A 22 -4.21 23.98 -4.18
N LEU A 23 -3.93 22.99 -5.05
CA LEU A 23 -2.61 22.35 -5.14
C LEU A 23 -1.59 23.39 -5.63
N LYS A 24 -0.52 23.55 -4.86
CA LYS A 24 0.55 24.47 -5.24
C LYS A 24 1.19 24.03 -6.57
N ASP A 25 1.52 24.97 -7.41
CA ASP A 25 2.12 24.83 -8.75
C ASP A 25 1.27 24.06 -9.78
N ILE A 26 0.01 23.73 -9.48
CA ILE A 26 -0.87 22.94 -10.39
C ILE A 26 -1.09 23.63 -11.75
N GLU A 27 -1.25 24.95 -11.76
CA GLU A 27 -1.43 25.72 -13.00
C GLU A 27 -0.11 25.82 -13.79
N VAL A 28 1.03 25.92 -13.10
CA VAL A 28 2.36 25.90 -13.73
C VAL A 28 2.61 24.54 -14.37
N ALA A 29 2.28 23.46 -13.68
CA ALA A 29 2.37 22.09 -14.22
C ALA A 29 1.48 21.89 -15.44
N ALA A 30 0.23 22.36 -15.40
CA ALA A 30 -0.69 22.30 -16.54
C ALA A 30 -0.15 23.08 -17.75
N GLN A 31 0.37 24.29 -17.54
CA GLN A 31 0.99 25.11 -18.58
C GLN A 31 2.23 24.45 -19.18
N LEU A 32 3.10 23.86 -18.33
CA LEU A 32 4.31 23.16 -18.75
C LEU A 32 3.98 21.97 -19.66
N LEU A 33 3.01 21.15 -19.26
CA LEU A 33 2.53 20.03 -20.06
C LEU A 33 1.85 20.48 -21.35
N ALA A 34 1.00 21.50 -21.31
CA ALA A 34 0.35 22.06 -22.51
C ALA A 34 1.39 22.58 -23.52
N ASN A 35 2.42 23.28 -23.05
CA ASN A 35 3.53 23.74 -23.88
C ASN A 35 4.32 22.55 -24.47
N ALA A 36 4.57 21.51 -23.71
CA ALA A 36 5.24 20.31 -24.20
C ALA A 36 4.43 19.61 -25.30
N ILE A 37 3.12 19.50 -25.14
CA ILE A 37 2.21 18.94 -26.15
C ILE A 37 2.20 19.80 -27.41
N ALA A 38 1.99 21.11 -27.28
CA ALA A 38 1.92 22.04 -28.41
C ALA A 38 3.21 22.06 -29.24
N ASN A 39 4.37 21.94 -28.59
CA ASN A 39 5.69 21.92 -29.22
C ASN A 39 6.20 20.50 -29.56
N LYS A 40 5.35 19.47 -29.45
CA LYS A 40 5.68 18.07 -29.75
C LYS A 40 6.94 17.57 -29.04
N LYS A 41 7.15 18.03 -27.81
CA LYS A 41 8.28 17.63 -26.97
C LYS A 41 8.20 16.16 -26.55
N ARG A 42 9.36 15.56 -26.31
CA ARG A 42 9.49 14.20 -25.80
C ARG A 42 9.27 14.22 -24.30
N ILE A 43 8.17 13.61 -23.84
CA ILE A 43 7.77 13.54 -22.43
C ILE A 43 8.11 12.14 -21.91
N LEU A 44 8.97 12.05 -20.90
CA LEU A 44 9.30 10.80 -20.22
C LEU A 44 8.72 10.80 -18.81
N ILE A 45 7.89 9.82 -18.51
CA ILE A 45 7.35 9.58 -17.17
C ILE A 45 8.33 8.70 -16.41
N VAL A 46 8.79 9.14 -15.24
CA VAL A 46 9.65 8.34 -14.35
C VAL A 46 8.82 7.94 -13.14
N GLY A 47 8.42 6.66 -13.10
CA GLY A 47 7.54 6.09 -12.07
C GLY A 47 8.30 5.40 -10.95
N ASP A 48 7.56 5.04 -9.90
CA ASP A 48 8.03 4.15 -8.85
C ASP A 48 7.64 2.68 -9.14
N PHE A 49 8.22 1.75 -8.38
CA PHE A 49 8.16 0.30 -8.60
C PHE A 49 7.07 -0.41 -7.78
N ASP A 50 6.07 0.30 -7.29
CA ASP A 50 4.90 -0.28 -6.61
C ASP A 50 3.58 0.03 -7.34
N VAL A 51 2.45 -0.30 -6.71
CA VAL A 51 1.12 -0.11 -7.33
C VAL A 51 0.82 1.36 -7.58
N ASP A 52 1.18 2.26 -6.65
CA ASP A 52 0.91 3.70 -6.82
C ASP A 52 1.74 4.25 -7.97
N GLY A 53 3.04 3.93 -8.03
CA GLY A 53 3.90 4.30 -9.15
C GLY A 53 3.44 3.73 -10.48
N ALA A 54 3.03 2.45 -10.52
CA ALA A 54 2.56 1.80 -11.75
C ALA A 54 1.24 2.39 -12.26
N THR A 55 0.27 2.62 -11.36
CA THR A 55 -1.03 3.23 -11.73
C THR A 55 -0.87 4.69 -12.13
N SER A 56 0.00 5.43 -11.45
CA SER A 56 0.39 6.81 -11.78
C SER A 56 1.00 6.89 -13.17
N THR A 57 1.94 5.99 -13.47
CA THR A 57 2.59 5.90 -14.79
C THR A 57 1.59 5.58 -15.88
N ALA A 58 0.75 4.55 -15.68
CA ALA A 58 -0.27 4.17 -16.65
C ALA A 58 -1.29 5.30 -16.89
N LEU A 59 -1.71 6.02 -15.84
CA LEU A 59 -2.60 7.16 -15.95
C LEU A 59 -1.93 8.29 -16.75
N ALA A 60 -0.71 8.67 -16.40
CA ALA A 60 0.01 9.76 -17.04
C ALA A 60 0.22 9.49 -18.53
N VAL A 61 0.72 8.30 -18.89
CA VAL A 61 0.98 7.90 -20.28
C VAL A 61 -0.30 7.93 -21.10
N ASP A 62 -1.35 7.21 -20.68
CA ASP A 62 -2.61 7.11 -21.43
C ASP A 62 -3.31 8.47 -21.54
N CYS A 63 -3.33 9.25 -20.45
CA CYS A 63 -4.00 10.54 -20.42
C CYS A 63 -3.30 11.58 -21.32
N LEU A 64 -1.96 11.69 -21.24
CA LEU A 64 -1.21 12.64 -22.06
C LEU A 64 -1.27 12.29 -23.54
N GLN A 65 -1.20 11.02 -23.92
CA GLN A 65 -1.40 10.56 -25.29
C GLN A 65 -2.78 10.97 -25.82
N LYS A 66 -3.84 10.73 -25.05
CA LYS A 66 -5.23 11.13 -25.41
C LYS A 66 -5.45 12.63 -25.40
N MET A 67 -4.59 13.41 -24.73
CA MET A 67 -4.58 14.87 -24.77
C MET A 67 -3.71 15.45 -25.90
N GLY A 68 -3.15 14.60 -26.77
CA GLY A 68 -2.46 15.02 -27.98
C GLY A 68 -0.93 15.02 -27.88
N ALA A 69 -0.34 14.52 -26.81
CA ALA A 69 1.11 14.33 -26.75
C ALA A 69 1.57 13.30 -27.79
N SER A 70 2.46 13.71 -28.69
CA SER A 70 2.92 12.88 -29.81
C SER A 70 3.95 11.84 -29.40
N TRP A 71 4.68 12.06 -28.30
CA TRP A 71 5.68 11.15 -27.77
C TRP A 71 5.63 11.17 -26.25
N VAL A 72 5.14 10.08 -25.67
CA VAL A 72 5.13 9.83 -24.23
C VAL A 72 5.60 8.41 -24.01
N HIS A 73 6.67 8.27 -23.26
CA HIS A 73 7.20 6.99 -22.80
C HIS A 73 7.34 6.98 -21.29
N TYR A 74 7.66 5.83 -20.72
CA TYR A 74 7.92 5.71 -19.29
C TYR A 74 9.22 4.97 -19.02
N LEU A 75 9.78 5.23 -17.86
CA LEU A 75 10.91 4.54 -17.27
C LEU A 75 10.59 4.24 -15.82
N VAL A 76 10.66 2.97 -15.43
CA VAL A 76 10.60 2.57 -14.03
C VAL A 76 11.94 1.95 -13.67
N PRO A 77 12.69 2.55 -12.75
CA PRO A 77 13.98 2.03 -12.36
C PRO A 77 13.85 0.69 -11.64
N ASN A 78 14.75 -0.25 -11.96
CA ASN A 78 14.89 -1.45 -11.16
C ASN A 78 15.36 -1.08 -9.75
N ARG A 79 14.53 -1.37 -8.74
CA ARG A 79 14.80 -1.01 -7.34
C ARG A 79 16.08 -1.62 -6.77
N PHE A 80 16.52 -2.74 -7.35
CA PHE A 80 17.69 -3.48 -6.90
C PHE A 80 18.98 -2.84 -7.41
N GLU A 81 18.93 -2.21 -8.60
CA GLU A 81 20.09 -1.58 -9.25
C GLU A 81 20.21 -0.08 -8.93
N TYR A 82 19.09 0.65 -8.98
CA TYR A 82 19.08 2.13 -8.93
C TYR A 82 18.53 2.70 -7.63
N GLY A 83 17.88 1.88 -6.79
CA GLY A 83 17.25 2.35 -5.56
C GLY A 83 15.93 3.09 -5.82
N TYR A 84 15.60 4.05 -4.94
CA TYR A 84 14.34 4.80 -4.96
C TYR A 84 14.52 6.20 -5.54
N GLY A 85 13.51 6.66 -6.31
CA GLY A 85 13.37 8.03 -6.79
C GLY A 85 14.26 8.38 -7.98
N LEU A 86 14.18 9.63 -8.42
CA LEU A 86 14.96 10.16 -9.54
C LEU A 86 16.40 10.42 -9.10
N SER A 87 17.30 9.48 -9.34
CA SER A 87 18.73 9.58 -9.08
C SER A 87 19.52 9.99 -10.32
N THR A 88 20.77 10.44 -10.14
CA THR A 88 21.68 10.78 -11.26
C THR A 88 21.83 9.63 -12.28
N PRO A 89 22.06 8.36 -11.88
CA PRO A 89 22.13 7.25 -12.84
C PRO A 89 20.85 7.04 -13.65
N ILE A 90 19.68 7.26 -13.06
CA ILE A 90 18.38 7.17 -13.76
C ILE A 90 18.23 8.28 -14.79
N VAL A 91 18.66 9.49 -14.48
CA VAL A 91 18.64 10.62 -15.41
C VAL A 91 19.61 10.36 -16.57
N ASP A 92 20.80 9.85 -16.31
CA ASP A 92 21.78 9.50 -17.36
C ASP A 92 21.24 8.36 -18.25
N LEU A 93 20.55 7.37 -17.69
CA LEU A 93 19.85 6.33 -18.44
C LEU A 93 18.73 6.92 -19.31
N ALA A 94 17.90 7.81 -18.75
CA ALA A 94 16.84 8.51 -19.45
C ALA A 94 17.39 9.32 -20.65
N GLN A 95 18.52 10.04 -20.46
CA GLN A 95 19.18 10.77 -21.51
C GLN A 95 19.72 9.86 -22.61
N LYS A 96 20.36 8.77 -22.23
CA LYS A 96 20.96 7.81 -23.16
C LYS A 96 19.92 7.15 -24.05
N GLU A 97 18.81 6.70 -23.47
CA GLU A 97 17.85 5.85 -24.17
C GLU A 97 16.67 6.60 -24.76
N TYR A 98 16.22 7.66 -24.09
CA TYR A 98 14.99 8.36 -24.44
C TYR A 98 15.22 9.81 -24.91
N GLN A 99 16.29 10.48 -24.51
CA GLN A 99 16.57 11.89 -24.83
C GLN A 99 15.33 12.80 -24.63
N PRO A 100 14.74 12.84 -23.43
CA PRO A 100 13.50 13.58 -23.19
C PRO A 100 13.76 15.09 -23.12
N ASP A 101 12.78 15.88 -23.58
CA ASP A 101 12.73 17.32 -23.35
C ASP A 101 12.13 17.67 -21.99
N LEU A 102 11.21 16.81 -21.50
CA LEU A 102 10.50 16.97 -20.23
C LEU A 102 10.49 15.63 -19.48
N LEU A 103 11.05 15.63 -18.28
CA LEU A 103 10.89 14.57 -17.29
C LEU A 103 9.69 14.89 -16.39
N VAL A 104 8.82 13.91 -16.21
CA VAL A 104 7.71 13.99 -15.25
C VAL A 104 7.88 12.85 -14.27
N THR A 105 8.18 13.14 -13.01
CA THR A 105 8.15 12.10 -11.98
C THR A 105 6.73 11.86 -11.49
N VAL A 106 6.38 10.63 -11.21
CA VAL A 106 5.11 10.26 -10.62
C VAL A 106 5.36 9.36 -9.42
N ASP A 107 4.77 9.72 -8.27
CA ASP A 107 4.93 9.03 -7.00
C ASP A 107 6.38 9.04 -6.44
N ASN A 108 7.18 9.96 -6.91
CA ASN A 108 8.55 10.19 -6.42
C ASN A 108 9.04 11.59 -6.82
N GLY A 109 10.19 11.98 -6.29
CA GLY A 109 10.92 13.15 -6.79
C GLY A 109 11.02 14.31 -5.82
N ILE A 110 10.20 14.42 -4.77
CA ILE A 110 10.24 15.56 -3.82
C ILE A 110 11.58 15.69 -3.09
N SER A 111 12.32 14.61 -2.95
CA SER A 111 13.65 14.57 -2.32
C SER A 111 14.78 14.28 -3.32
N SER A 112 14.52 14.34 -4.63
CA SER A 112 15.47 13.98 -5.68
C SER A 112 16.32 15.17 -6.14
N PHE A 113 17.06 15.79 -5.21
CA PHE A 113 17.86 16.99 -5.48
C PHE A 113 18.91 16.77 -6.58
N GLU A 114 19.71 15.71 -6.46
CA GLU A 114 20.80 15.40 -7.41
C GLU A 114 20.26 15.02 -8.79
N GLY A 115 19.20 14.21 -8.83
CA GLY A 115 18.58 13.82 -10.09
C GLY A 115 17.96 15.01 -10.83
N VAL A 116 17.24 15.87 -10.12
CA VAL A 116 16.67 17.10 -10.73
C VAL A 116 17.78 18.03 -11.20
N ALA A 117 18.84 18.24 -10.41
CA ALA A 117 19.98 19.05 -10.83
C ALA A 117 20.63 18.48 -12.08
N ARG A 118 20.86 17.16 -12.14
CA ARG A 118 21.43 16.48 -13.29
C ARG A 118 20.57 16.62 -14.55
N ALA A 119 19.24 16.46 -14.42
CA ALA A 119 18.33 16.66 -15.55
C ALA A 119 18.38 18.10 -16.10
N LYS A 120 18.46 19.10 -15.21
CA LYS A 120 18.60 20.50 -15.59
C LYS A 120 19.93 20.78 -16.27
N GLU A 121 21.04 20.19 -15.81
CA GLU A 121 22.37 20.27 -16.47
C GLU A 121 22.32 19.74 -17.90
N LEU A 122 21.55 18.68 -18.14
CA LEU A 122 21.34 18.10 -19.47
C LEU A 122 20.31 18.85 -20.33
N GLY A 123 19.77 19.98 -19.85
CA GLY A 123 18.83 20.82 -20.57
C GLY A 123 17.38 20.35 -20.55
N MET A 124 17.04 19.36 -19.74
CA MET A 124 15.68 18.88 -19.59
C MET A 124 14.85 19.82 -18.69
N GLN A 125 13.56 19.94 -18.98
CA GLN A 125 12.59 20.46 -18.02
C GLN A 125 12.17 19.34 -17.07
N VAL A 126 11.81 19.68 -15.82
CA VAL A 126 11.41 18.70 -14.81
C VAL A 126 10.11 19.13 -14.13
N LEU A 127 9.11 18.25 -14.20
CA LEU A 127 7.88 18.34 -13.41
C LEU A 127 7.90 17.22 -12.36
N VAL A 128 7.87 17.59 -11.10
CA VAL A 128 7.74 16.63 -9.99
C VAL A 128 6.27 16.52 -9.60
N THR A 129 5.72 15.30 -9.64
CA THR A 129 4.42 14.96 -9.02
C THR A 129 4.64 13.87 -7.99
N ASP A 130 4.34 14.18 -6.74
CA ASP A 130 4.67 13.33 -5.60
C ASP A 130 3.70 13.60 -4.44
N HIS A 131 3.68 12.73 -3.46
CA HIS A 131 2.89 12.90 -2.24
C HIS A 131 3.71 12.68 -0.95
N HIS A 132 4.94 12.22 -1.09
CA HIS A 132 5.83 12.00 0.04
C HIS A 132 6.17 13.30 0.77
N LEU A 133 6.61 13.19 2.02
CA LEU A 133 7.03 14.34 2.81
C LEU A 133 8.34 14.92 2.26
N ALA A 134 8.38 16.24 2.13
CA ALA A 134 9.60 16.94 1.78
C ALA A 134 10.62 16.85 2.92
N GLY A 135 11.92 16.78 2.59
CA GLY A 135 13.02 16.99 3.53
C GLY A 135 13.24 18.48 3.85
N ASP A 136 14.48 18.85 4.18
CA ASP A 136 14.86 20.22 4.58
C ASP A 136 14.84 21.24 3.42
N GLY A 137 14.36 20.87 2.26
CA GLY A 137 14.25 21.74 1.08
C GLY A 137 13.46 21.09 -0.04
N LEU A 138 13.44 21.76 -1.21
CA LEU A 138 12.80 21.26 -2.42
C LEU A 138 13.81 21.24 -3.57
N PRO A 139 13.76 20.25 -4.48
CA PRO A 139 14.60 20.23 -5.67
C PRO A 139 14.23 21.39 -6.60
N ASN A 140 15.19 21.86 -7.40
CA ASN A 140 15.01 22.99 -8.33
C ASN A 140 14.31 22.55 -9.64
N ALA A 141 13.13 21.95 -9.52
CA ALA A 141 12.29 21.57 -10.66
C ALA A 141 11.54 22.77 -11.27
N ASP A 142 11.07 22.65 -12.52
CA ASP A 142 10.27 23.70 -13.18
C ASP A 142 8.88 23.83 -12.55
N ALA A 143 8.33 22.76 -12.00
CA ALA A 143 7.13 22.76 -11.16
C ALA A 143 7.16 21.56 -10.22
N ILE A 144 6.56 21.72 -9.02
CA ILE A 144 6.41 20.67 -8.03
C ILE A 144 4.95 20.63 -7.59
N VAL A 145 4.23 19.55 -7.90
CA VAL A 145 2.87 19.33 -7.42
C VAL A 145 2.91 18.22 -6.37
N ASN A 146 2.78 18.63 -5.11
CA ASN A 146 2.77 17.73 -3.97
C ASN A 146 1.89 18.34 -2.86
N PRO A 147 0.87 17.64 -2.35
CA PRO A 147 0.02 18.17 -1.29
C PRO A 147 0.79 18.48 0.01
N ASN A 148 1.92 17.78 0.23
CA ASN A 148 2.75 17.88 1.43
C ASN A 148 3.92 18.86 1.30
N GLN A 149 4.10 19.52 0.12
CA GLN A 149 5.12 20.55 0.00
C GLN A 149 4.77 21.80 0.83
N PRO A 150 5.78 22.59 1.27
CA PRO A 150 5.56 23.82 2.02
C PRO A 150 4.59 24.79 1.34
N ASN A 151 3.69 25.36 2.12
CA ASN A 151 2.67 26.34 1.67
C ASN A 151 1.63 25.79 0.66
N CYS A 152 1.52 24.50 0.45
CA CYS A 152 0.42 23.92 -0.30
C CYS A 152 -0.88 24.01 0.50
N LYS A 153 -1.95 24.53 -0.12
CA LYS A 153 -3.26 24.73 0.53
C LYS A 153 -4.27 23.61 0.22
N PHE A 154 -3.86 22.58 -0.49
CA PHE A 154 -4.75 21.48 -0.81
C PHE A 154 -5.22 20.79 0.47
N HIS A 155 -6.52 20.56 0.56
CA HIS A 155 -7.16 20.04 1.77
C HIS A 155 -6.70 18.63 2.13
N SER A 156 -6.71 17.71 1.16
CA SER A 156 -6.30 16.32 1.37
C SER A 156 -4.78 16.19 1.34
N LYS A 157 -4.16 16.04 2.51
CA LYS A 157 -2.73 15.78 2.65
C LYS A 157 -2.38 14.30 2.42
N ASN A 158 -3.40 13.47 2.31
CA ASN A 158 -3.30 12.02 2.18
C ASN A 158 -3.51 11.52 0.73
N ALA A 159 -3.54 12.42 -0.26
CA ALA A 159 -3.65 12.00 -1.65
C ALA A 159 -2.43 11.16 -2.04
N CYS A 160 -2.61 9.99 -2.65
CA CYS A 160 -1.53 9.14 -3.18
C CYS A 160 -0.94 9.73 -4.48
N GLY A 161 0.19 9.22 -4.96
CA GLY A 161 0.87 9.71 -6.17
C GLY A 161 -0.05 9.69 -7.39
N CYS A 162 -0.85 8.63 -7.57
CA CYS A 162 -1.83 8.51 -8.65
C CYS A 162 -2.94 9.58 -8.57
N ALA A 163 -3.38 9.94 -7.37
CA ALA A 163 -4.35 11.03 -7.20
C ALA A 163 -3.71 12.39 -7.54
N VAL A 164 -2.45 12.61 -7.22
CA VAL A 164 -1.73 13.85 -7.56
C VAL A 164 -1.64 14.01 -9.07
N ILE A 165 -1.13 13.03 -9.81
CA ILE A 165 -1.04 13.12 -11.27
C ILE A 165 -2.43 13.16 -11.93
N PHE A 166 -3.45 12.52 -11.35
CA PHE A 166 -4.84 12.65 -11.78
C PHE A 166 -5.31 14.11 -11.73
N TYR A 167 -5.04 14.83 -10.64
CA TYR A 167 -5.39 16.24 -10.52
C TYR A 167 -4.59 17.13 -11.48
N VAL A 168 -3.31 16.82 -11.73
CA VAL A 168 -2.51 17.49 -12.76
C VAL A 168 -3.15 17.32 -14.14
N CYS A 169 -3.58 16.10 -14.50
CA CYS A 169 -4.29 15.84 -15.75
C CYS A 169 -5.65 16.56 -15.83
N CYS A 170 -6.38 16.68 -14.71
CA CYS A 170 -7.60 17.49 -14.65
C CYS A 170 -7.32 18.97 -14.92
N ALA A 171 -6.25 19.51 -14.34
CA ALA A 171 -5.82 20.89 -14.57
C ALA A 171 -5.38 21.12 -16.03
N LEU A 172 -4.59 20.20 -16.58
CA LEU A 172 -4.20 20.23 -18.00
C LEU A 172 -5.43 20.21 -18.92
N ARG A 173 -6.38 19.30 -18.67
CA ARG A 173 -7.63 19.25 -19.44
C ARG A 173 -8.39 20.58 -19.38
N ARG A 174 -8.54 21.17 -18.19
CA ARG A 174 -9.15 22.49 -18.00
C ARG A 174 -8.39 23.58 -18.75
N HIS A 175 -7.05 23.54 -18.73
CA HIS A 175 -6.19 24.49 -19.43
C HIS A 175 -6.38 24.40 -20.95
N LEU A 176 -6.37 23.20 -21.54
CA LEU A 176 -6.57 22.97 -22.98
C LEU A 176 -7.96 23.44 -23.44
N ILE A 177 -9.01 23.21 -22.65
CA ILE A 177 -10.37 23.73 -22.94
C ILE A 177 -10.36 25.27 -22.97
N LYS A 178 -9.71 25.92 -22.01
CA LYS A 178 -9.57 27.40 -22.00
C LYS A 178 -8.81 27.92 -23.20
N GLN A 179 -7.91 27.14 -23.78
CA GLN A 179 -7.18 27.48 -25.02
C GLN A 179 -7.98 27.14 -26.29
N GLY A 180 -9.20 26.66 -26.18
CA GLY A 180 -10.10 26.41 -27.32
C GLY A 180 -10.14 24.96 -27.81
N THR A 181 -9.48 24.02 -27.15
CA THR A 181 -9.62 22.59 -27.48
C THR A 181 -11.04 22.12 -27.15
N PRO A 182 -11.77 21.49 -28.11
CA PRO A 182 -13.12 20.99 -27.84
C PRO A 182 -13.15 20.01 -26.68
N GLN A 183 -14.08 20.20 -25.74
CA GLN A 183 -14.19 19.37 -24.55
C GLN A 183 -14.37 17.88 -24.87
N ASP A 184 -15.10 17.56 -25.93
CA ASP A 184 -15.43 16.18 -26.33
C ASP A 184 -14.27 15.47 -27.03
N SER A 185 -13.23 16.21 -27.47
CA SER A 185 -12.00 15.64 -28.00
C SER A 185 -11.00 15.24 -26.91
N LEU A 186 -11.25 15.62 -25.67
CA LEU A 186 -10.39 15.33 -24.53
C LEU A 186 -10.96 14.19 -23.68
N PRO A 187 -10.10 13.40 -23.03
CA PRO A 187 -10.54 12.23 -22.26
C PRO A 187 -11.44 12.64 -21.09
N ASN A 188 -12.46 11.82 -20.80
CA ASN A 188 -13.23 11.96 -19.58
C ASN A 188 -12.40 11.50 -18.39
N MET A 189 -12.06 12.41 -17.50
CA MET A 189 -11.19 12.10 -16.34
C MET A 189 -11.77 11.04 -15.40
N ALA A 190 -13.10 10.91 -15.32
CA ALA A 190 -13.72 9.86 -14.54
C ALA A 190 -13.32 8.44 -14.99
N ASN A 191 -12.84 8.25 -16.23
CA ASN A 191 -12.39 6.95 -16.73
C ASN A 191 -11.08 6.47 -16.06
N TYR A 192 -10.37 7.33 -15.37
CA TYR A 192 -9.13 7.02 -14.65
C TYR A 192 -9.35 6.71 -13.17
N LEU A 193 -10.59 6.83 -12.67
CA LEU A 193 -10.89 6.57 -11.26
C LEU A 193 -10.73 5.10 -10.88
N ASP A 194 -10.70 4.19 -11.83
CA ASP A 194 -10.34 2.79 -11.62
C ASP A 194 -8.88 2.63 -11.16
N LEU A 195 -7.94 3.39 -11.76
CA LEU A 195 -6.55 3.43 -11.33
C LEU A 195 -6.37 4.17 -10.00
N VAL A 196 -6.95 5.37 -9.90
CA VAL A 196 -6.83 6.21 -8.69
C VAL A 196 -7.36 5.48 -7.46
N SER A 197 -8.49 4.77 -7.57
CA SER A 197 -9.06 4.02 -6.46
C SER A 197 -8.19 2.85 -6.03
N LEU A 198 -7.62 2.11 -7.00
CA LEU A 198 -6.69 1.02 -6.73
C LEU A 198 -5.43 1.52 -6.04
N ALA A 199 -4.82 2.58 -6.57
CA ALA A 199 -3.64 3.23 -6.00
C ALA A 199 -3.86 3.67 -4.55
N THR A 200 -4.92 4.47 -4.31
CA THR A 200 -5.24 5.03 -2.99
C THR A 200 -5.33 3.95 -1.91
N VAL A 201 -5.91 2.79 -2.25
CA VAL A 201 -6.03 1.69 -1.29
C VAL A 201 -4.73 0.90 -1.17
N ALA A 202 -4.02 0.67 -2.28
CA ALA A 202 -2.81 -0.15 -2.30
C ALA A 202 -1.62 0.53 -1.61
N ASP A 203 -1.53 1.85 -1.70
CA ASP A 203 -0.52 2.68 -1.04
C ASP A 203 -0.81 2.89 0.47
N VAL A 204 -1.98 2.41 0.93
CA VAL A 204 -2.37 2.44 2.36
C VAL A 204 -2.43 3.87 2.92
N VAL A 205 -2.70 4.86 2.11
CA VAL A 205 -2.90 6.24 2.60
C VAL A 205 -4.20 6.37 3.39
N PRO A 206 -4.26 7.28 4.38
CA PRO A 206 -5.48 7.54 5.13
C PRO A 206 -6.67 7.89 4.23
N LEU A 207 -7.81 7.23 4.46
CA LEU A 207 -9.04 7.49 3.71
C LEU A 207 -9.79 8.69 4.29
N ASP A 208 -9.26 9.89 4.07
CA ASP A 208 -9.96 11.14 4.35
C ASP A 208 -11.16 11.33 3.40
N ASP A 209 -11.90 12.42 3.54
CA ASP A 209 -13.13 12.66 2.77
C ASP A 209 -12.89 12.62 1.26
N ASN A 210 -11.78 13.22 0.80
CA ASN A 210 -11.41 13.26 -0.61
C ASN A 210 -11.06 11.86 -1.14
N ASN A 211 -10.24 11.12 -0.41
CA ASN A 211 -9.84 9.76 -0.79
C ASN A 211 -11.03 8.80 -0.80
N ARG A 212 -11.96 8.91 0.16
CA ARG A 212 -13.19 8.09 0.15
C ARG A 212 -14.03 8.33 -1.10
N ILE A 213 -14.15 9.58 -1.56
CA ILE A 213 -14.86 9.89 -2.81
C ILE A 213 -14.15 9.24 -3.99
N LEU A 214 -12.82 9.40 -4.13
CA LEU A 214 -12.04 8.81 -5.22
C LEU A 214 -12.19 7.29 -5.25
N VAL A 215 -12.05 6.63 -4.09
CA VAL A 215 -12.13 5.16 -3.99
C VAL A 215 -13.54 4.67 -4.31
N GLU A 216 -14.57 5.25 -3.72
CA GLU A 216 -15.95 4.79 -3.97
C GLU A 216 -16.39 5.04 -5.41
N GLN A 217 -16.00 6.16 -6.00
CA GLN A 217 -16.32 6.44 -7.41
C GLN A 217 -15.61 5.46 -8.37
N GLY A 218 -14.38 5.07 -8.09
CA GLY A 218 -13.68 4.02 -8.83
C GLY A 218 -14.36 2.66 -8.66
N LEU A 219 -14.68 2.26 -7.43
CA LEU A 219 -15.40 1.02 -7.14
C LEU A 219 -16.75 0.95 -7.86
N ARG A 220 -17.55 2.03 -7.82
CA ARG A 220 -18.84 2.10 -8.52
C ARG A 220 -18.70 1.89 -10.03
N ARG A 221 -17.66 2.44 -10.64
CA ARG A 221 -17.39 2.26 -12.09
C ARG A 221 -17.00 0.82 -12.39
N ILE A 222 -16.08 0.26 -11.62
CA ILE A 222 -15.63 -1.13 -11.80
C ILE A 222 -16.82 -2.09 -11.61
N ARG A 223 -17.63 -1.92 -10.55
CA ARG A 223 -18.84 -2.74 -10.31
C ARG A 223 -19.83 -2.69 -11.48
N LYS A 224 -19.91 -1.56 -12.19
CA LYS A 224 -20.76 -1.39 -13.39
C LYS A 224 -20.14 -1.94 -14.68
N GLY A 225 -18.99 -2.56 -14.63
CA GLY A 225 -18.30 -3.08 -15.81
C GLY A 225 -17.51 -2.02 -16.59
N VAL A 226 -17.38 -0.82 -16.07
CA VAL A 226 -16.65 0.30 -16.70
C VAL A 226 -15.25 0.39 -16.09
N ALA A 227 -14.39 -0.56 -16.40
CA ALA A 227 -12.99 -0.59 -16.01
C ALA A 227 -12.12 -0.94 -17.21
N ARG A 228 -10.85 -0.56 -17.17
CA ARG A 228 -9.88 -0.95 -18.21
C ARG A 228 -9.66 -2.46 -18.26
N PRO A 229 -9.26 -3.03 -19.42
CA PRO A 229 -9.05 -4.47 -19.57
C PRO A 229 -8.07 -5.07 -18.54
N GLY A 230 -7.00 -4.35 -18.19
CA GLY A 230 -6.04 -4.81 -17.17
C GLY A 230 -6.66 -5.04 -15.79
N ILE A 231 -7.50 -4.12 -15.32
CA ILE A 231 -8.20 -4.28 -14.02
C ILE A 231 -9.20 -5.43 -14.07
N GLN A 232 -9.97 -5.55 -15.18
CA GLN A 232 -10.90 -6.67 -15.36
C GLN A 232 -10.17 -8.02 -15.37
N SER A 233 -9.01 -8.09 -16.04
CA SER A 233 -8.18 -9.28 -16.10
C SER A 233 -7.59 -9.66 -14.75
N LEU A 234 -7.10 -8.68 -13.98
CA LEU A 234 -6.64 -8.89 -12.60
C LEU A 234 -7.75 -9.43 -11.69
N LEU A 235 -8.98 -8.91 -11.80
CA LEU A 235 -10.14 -9.44 -11.07
C LEU A 235 -10.43 -10.89 -11.44
N LYS A 236 -10.36 -11.23 -12.74
CA LYS A 236 -10.60 -12.57 -13.25
C LYS A 236 -9.57 -13.58 -12.73
N VAL A 237 -8.27 -13.29 -12.81
CA VAL A 237 -7.22 -14.17 -12.27
C VAL A 237 -7.26 -14.26 -10.74
N ALA A 238 -7.68 -13.19 -10.06
CA ALA A 238 -7.92 -13.17 -8.63
C ALA A 238 -9.22 -13.90 -8.21
N LYS A 239 -10.02 -14.38 -9.16
CA LYS A 239 -11.34 -15.01 -8.93
C LYS A 239 -12.28 -14.15 -8.10
N LYS A 240 -12.25 -12.83 -8.33
CA LYS A 240 -13.11 -11.86 -7.64
C LYS A 240 -14.33 -11.50 -8.48
N ASN A 241 -15.48 -11.43 -7.81
CA ASN A 241 -16.71 -11.00 -8.45
C ASN A 241 -16.71 -9.47 -8.59
N GLN A 242 -16.66 -8.99 -9.82
CA GLN A 242 -16.60 -7.56 -10.14
C GLN A 242 -17.76 -6.76 -9.54
N SER A 243 -18.98 -7.30 -9.54
CA SER A 243 -20.17 -6.62 -9.02
C SER A 243 -20.18 -6.48 -7.48
N GLN A 244 -19.38 -7.30 -6.79
CA GLN A 244 -19.26 -7.36 -5.33
C GLN A 244 -17.95 -6.75 -4.82
N LEU A 245 -17.19 -6.09 -5.69
CA LEU A 245 -15.85 -5.57 -5.36
C LEU A 245 -15.90 -4.56 -4.21
N THR A 246 -14.96 -4.68 -3.28
CA THR A 246 -14.77 -3.77 -2.16
C THR A 246 -13.36 -3.19 -2.16
N SER A 247 -13.11 -2.18 -1.33
CA SER A 247 -11.75 -1.63 -1.14
C SER A 247 -10.77 -2.69 -0.63
N LYS A 248 -11.21 -3.64 0.20
CA LYS A 248 -10.39 -4.78 0.66
C LYS A 248 -9.81 -5.59 -0.51
N ASP A 249 -10.56 -5.75 -1.61
CA ASP A 249 -10.09 -6.51 -2.78
C ASP A 249 -8.95 -5.80 -3.50
N PHE A 250 -8.90 -4.48 -3.48
CA PHE A 250 -7.75 -3.74 -3.99
C PHE A 250 -6.48 -4.05 -3.18
N GLY A 251 -6.56 -3.94 -1.84
CA GLY A 251 -5.41 -4.15 -0.96
C GLY A 251 -4.95 -5.62 -0.87
N PHE A 252 -5.88 -6.59 -0.96
CA PHE A 252 -5.57 -8.01 -0.69
C PHE A 252 -5.63 -8.91 -1.93
N ALA A 253 -6.16 -8.45 -3.04
CA ALA A 253 -6.23 -9.24 -4.27
C ALA A 253 -5.47 -8.59 -5.44
N LEU A 254 -5.80 -7.36 -5.85
CA LEU A 254 -5.19 -6.72 -7.02
C LEU A 254 -3.80 -6.15 -6.71
N GLY A 255 -3.68 -5.37 -5.65
CA GLY A 255 -2.43 -4.73 -5.23
C GLY A 255 -1.27 -5.72 -5.07
N PRO A 256 -1.44 -6.85 -4.35
CA PRO A 256 -0.37 -7.83 -4.19
C PRO A 256 0.14 -8.44 -5.50
N ARG A 257 -0.71 -8.58 -6.54
CA ARG A 257 -0.32 -9.09 -7.86
C ARG A 257 0.55 -8.09 -8.62
N LEU A 258 0.14 -6.82 -8.64
CA LEU A 258 0.94 -5.75 -9.23
C LEU A 258 2.27 -5.56 -8.47
N ASN A 259 2.21 -5.46 -7.13
CA ASN A 259 3.41 -5.32 -6.31
C ASN A 259 4.39 -6.48 -6.45
N ALA A 260 3.92 -7.67 -6.84
CA ALA A 260 4.81 -8.82 -7.04
C ALA A 260 5.79 -8.57 -8.20
N ALA A 261 5.38 -7.89 -9.27
CA ALA A 261 6.28 -7.50 -10.37
C ALA A 261 7.46 -6.68 -9.84
N GLY A 262 7.23 -5.57 -9.14
CA GLY A 262 8.32 -4.72 -8.60
C GLY A 262 9.13 -5.34 -7.46
N ARG A 263 8.74 -6.53 -6.95
CA ARG A 263 9.47 -7.26 -5.90
C ARG A 263 10.28 -8.43 -6.41
N MET A 264 9.83 -9.07 -7.48
CA MET A 264 10.36 -10.33 -7.99
C MET A 264 10.94 -10.18 -9.39
N ASP A 265 10.52 -9.14 -10.14
CA ASP A 265 10.87 -8.92 -11.55
C ASP A 265 10.86 -7.40 -11.86
N ASP A 266 10.27 -6.99 -12.96
CA ASP A 266 10.17 -5.62 -13.47
C ASP A 266 8.72 -5.11 -13.40
N MET A 267 8.53 -3.93 -12.80
CA MET A 267 7.21 -3.29 -12.68
C MET A 267 6.61 -2.91 -14.03
N SER A 268 7.39 -2.83 -15.11
CA SER A 268 6.87 -2.59 -16.46
C SER A 268 5.79 -3.61 -16.86
N ILE A 269 5.89 -4.86 -16.38
CA ILE A 269 4.84 -5.90 -16.58
C ILE A 269 3.50 -5.43 -16.01
N GLY A 270 3.51 -4.85 -14.81
CA GLY A 270 2.31 -4.28 -14.18
C GLY A 270 1.74 -3.09 -14.96
N ILE A 271 2.60 -2.18 -15.39
CA ILE A 271 2.23 -1.01 -16.18
C ILE A 271 1.64 -1.43 -17.53
N ASP A 272 2.26 -2.37 -18.21
CA ASP A 272 1.79 -2.89 -19.50
C ASP A 272 0.43 -3.58 -19.37
N CYS A 273 0.18 -4.30 -18.27
CA CYS A 273 -1.14 -4.84 -17.95
C CYS A 273 -2.19 -3.72 -17.87
N LEU A 274 -1.87 -2.62 -17.17
CA LEU A 274 -2.78 -1.49 -16.98
C LEU A 274 -2.98 -0.65 -18.25
N LEU A 275 -2.00 -0.60 -19.14
CA LEU A 275 -2.07 0.12 -20.42
C LEU A 275 -2.68 -0.72 -21.56
N ALA A 276 -2.76 -2.04 -21.41
CA ALA A 276 -3.27 -2.93 -22.45
C ALA A 276 -4.72 -2.58 -22.84
N GLN A 277 -4.96 -2.36 -24.13
CA GLN A 277 -6.28 -2.08 -24.69
C GLN A 277 -6.97 -3.38 -25.16
N ASP A 278 -6.19 -4.38 -25.56
CA ASP A 278 -6.69 -5.70 -25.94
C ASP A 278 -6.93 -6.57 -24.70
N PRO A 279 -8.16 -7.08 -24.49
CA PRO A 279 -8.51 -7.91 -23.34
C PRO A 279 -7.71 -9.22 -23.24
N ASP A 280 -7.37 -9.86 -24.36
CA ASP A 280 -6.64 -11.13 -24.36
C ASP A 280 -5.17 -10.91 -23.95
N ARG A 281 -4.56 -9.84 -24.46
CA ARG A 281 -3.22 -9.41 -24.03
C ARG A 281 -3.21 -9.04 -22.53
N ALA A 282 -4.19 -8.25 -22.09
CA ALA A 282 -4.32 -7.89 -20.68
C ALA A 282 -4.45 -9.12 -19.78
N TYR A 283 -5.21 -10.12 -20.22
CA TYR A 283 -5.42 -11.36 -19.48
C TYR A 283 -4.13 -12.19 -19.38
N SER A 284 -3.40 -12.33 -20.48
CA SER A 284 -2.09 -13.02 -20.48
C SER A 284 -1.11 -12.39 -19.50
N ILE A 285 -1.00 -11.05 -19.52
CA ILE A 285 -0.11 -10.34 -18.57
C ILE A 285 -0.60 -10.50 -17.12
N ALA A 286 -1.92 -10.43 -16.89
CA ALA A 286 -2.48 -10.65 -15.55
C ALA A 286 -2.21 -12.07 -15.01
N GLN A 287 -2.13 -13.10 -15.86
CA GLN A 287 -1.70 -14.45 -15.47
C GLN A 287 -0.24 -14.45 -14.99
N THR A 288 0.67 -13.81 -15.74
CA THR A 288 2.07 -13.65 -15.30
C THR A 288 2.16 -12.95 -13.95
N LEU A 289 1.38 -11.88 -13.72
CA LEU A 289 1.34 -11.19 -12.43
C LEU A 289 0.79 -12.08 -11.29
N ASP A 290 -0.16 -12.97 -11.59
CA ASP A 290 -0.66 -13.95 -10.60
C ASP A 290 0.40 -15.00 -10.26
N GLU A 291 1.16 -15.49 -11.25
CA GLU A 291 2.29 -16.41 -11.06
C GLU A 291 3.38 -15.78 -10.20
N LEU A 292 3.83 -14.58 -10.54
CA LEU A 292 4.80 -13.81 -9.73
C LEU A 292 4.33 -13.61 -8.28
N ASN A 293 3.03 -13.36 -8.08
CA ASN A 293 2.48 -13.23 -6.73
C ASN A 293 2.42 -14.56 -5.98
N GLN A 294 2.23 -15.69 -6.67
CA GLN A 294 2.30 -17.02 -6.06
C GLN A 294 3.74 -17.33 -5.65
N ASP A 295 4.72 -17.09 -6.51
CA ASP A 295 6.14 -17.28 -6.22
C ASP A 295 6.58 -16.42 -5.03
N ARG A 296 6.20 -15.14 -5.03
CA ARG A 296 6.45 -14.26 -3.88
C ARG A 296 5.87 -14.83 -2.58
N LYS A 297 4.65 -15.40 -2.61
CA LYS A 297 4.04 -16.01 -1.41
C LYS A 297 4.78 -17.25 -0.94
N LEU A 298 5.30 -18.06 -1.86
CA LEU A 298 6.11 -19.23 -1.52
C LEU A 298 7.42 -18.81 -0.85
N VAL A 299 8.11 -17.82 -1.41
CA VAL A 299 9.34 -17.24 -0.82
C VAL A 299 9.03 -16.64 0.56
N GLU A 300 7.97 -15.81 0.67
CA GLU A 300 7.54 -15.23 1.97
C GLU A 300 7.26 -16.30 3.01
N GLY A 301 6.55 -17.37 2.63
CA GLY A 301 6.20 -18.49 3.52
C GLY A 301 7.43 -19.25 4.00
N GLY A 302 8.37 -19.57 3.11
CA GLY A 302 9.65 -20.20 3.44
C GLY A 302 10.44 -19.36 4.43
N MET A 303 10.67 -18.09 4.13
CA MET A 303 11.38 -17.15 5.00
C MET A 303 10.69 -17.00 6.37
N GLN A 304 9.36 -16.95 6.41
CA GLN A 304 8.61 -16.89 7.67
C GLN A 304 8.82 -18.15 8.53
N GLN A 305 8.79 -19.33 7.92
CA GLN A 305 9.02 -20.59 8.62
C GLN A 305 10.43 -20.68 9.21
N GLU A 306 11.43 -20.24 8.46
CA GLU A 306 12.82 -20.18 8.91
C GLU A 306 13.00 -19.20 10.07
N ALA A 307 12.43 -17.98 9.94
CA ALA A 307 12.47 -16.97 10.99
C ALA A 307 11.83 -17.49 12.30
N LEU A 308 10.66 -18.13 12.20
CA LEU A 308 10.00 -18.73 13.37
C LEU A 308 10.81 -19.88 13.96
N THR A 309 11.46 -20.69 13.13
CA THR A 309 12.33 -21.78 13.60
C THR A 309 13.53 -21.24 14.37
N GLN A 310 14.10 -20.12 13.95
CA GLN A 310 15.18 -19.45 14.70
C GLN A 310 14.68 -18.90 16.03
N LEU A 311 13.57 -18.17 16.02
CA LEU A 311 13.00 -17.57 17.23
C LEU A 311 12.58 -18.64 18.25
N ASN A 312 12.05 -19.78 17.80
CA ASN A 312 11.69 -20.89 18.69
C ASN A 312 12.89 -21.59 19.36
N LYS A 313 14.13 -21.34 18.91
CA LYS A 313 15.35 -21.81 19.59
C LYS A 313 15.75 -20.92 20.77
N LEU A 314 15.23 -19.69 20.82
CA LEU A 314 15.44 -18.77 21.93
C LEU A 314 14.46 -19.12 23.07
N PRO A 315 14.84 -18.92 24.33
CA PRO A 315 13.89 -19.02 25.44
C PRO A 315 12.71 -18.06 25.22
N LEU A 316 11.50 -18.52 25.52
CA LEU A 316 10.29 -17.70 25.37
C LEU A 316 10.39 -16.41 26.18
N ASP A 317 10.99 -16.48 27.38
CA ASP A 317 11.20 -15.32 28.25
C ASP A 317 12.11 -14.28 27.58
N ASP A 318 13.14 -14.68 26.83
CA ASP A 318 14.04 -13.76 26.13
C ASP A 318 13.33 -13.03 25.00
N ILE A 319 12.44 -13.71 24.25
CA ILE A 319 11.66 -13.09 23.17
C ILE A 319 10.61 -12.13 23.75
N GLN A 320 9.98 -12.50 24.85
CA GLN A 320 9.00 -11.65 25.54
C GLN A 320 9.64 -10.45 26.23
N ALA A 321 10.85 -10.61 26.72
CA ALA A 321 11.62 -9.53 27.34
C ALA A 321 12.24 -8.56 26.31
N ALA A 322 12.43 -9.01 25.05
CA ALA A 322 13.01 -8.15 24.01
C ALA A 322 12.04 -7.03 23.60
N ASN A 323 12.54 -5.81 23.49
CA ASN A 323 11.80 -4.66 23.01
C ASN A 323 11.77 -4.56 21.49
N SER A 324 12.69 -5.24 20.81
CA SER A 324 12.79 -5.25 19.34
C SER A 324 13.24 -6.61 18.82
N LEU A 325 13.02 -6.86 17.53
CA LEU A 325 13.49 -8.06 16.85
C LEU A 325 14.33 -7.67 15.64
N CYS A 326 15.57 -8.21 15.57
CA CYS A 326 16.44 -8.05 14.41
C CYS A 326 16.89 -9.42 13.92
N LEU A 327 16.59 -9.74 12.65
CA LEU A 327 16.87 -11.04 12.05
C LEU A 327 17.67 -10.88 10.75
N PHE A 328 18.53 -11.83 10.47
CA PHE A 328 19.29 -11.92 9.23
C PHE A 328 19.45 -13.37 8.80
N GLN A 329 19.33 -13.63 7.50
CA GLN A 329 19.79 -14.86 6.84
C GLN A 329 20.41 -14.53 5.50
N ALA A 330 21.42 -15.34 5.12
CA ALA A 330 22.20 -15.13 3.91
C ALA A 330 21.44 -15.48 2.61
N ASP A 331 20.41 -16.31 2.72
CA ASP A 331 19.59 -16.80 1.61
C ASP A 331 18.22 -16.09 1.51
N TRP A 332 17.97 -15.09 2.35
CA TRP A 332 16.72 -14.34 2.27
C TRP A 332 16.72 -13.32 1.12
N HIS A 333 15.57 -13.25 0.44
CA HIS A 333 15.38 -12.37 -0.71
C HIS A 333 15.05 -10.93 -0.27
N GLN A 334 15.84 -9.94 -0.70
CA GLN A 334 15.69 -8.53 -0.30
C GLN A 334 14.32 -7.91 -0.66
N GLY A 335 13.66 -8.38 -1.73
CA GLY A 335 12.32 -7.90 -2.12
C GLY A 335 11.19 -8.34 -1.17
N VAL A 336 11.46 -9.31 -0.28
CA VAL A 336 10.45 -9.95 0.59
C VAL A 336 10.66 -9.62 2.08
N ILE A 337 11.87 -9.18 2.50
CA ILE A 337 12.16 -8.89 3.91
C ILE A 337 11.17 -7.93 4.57
N GLY A 338 10.65 -6.95 3.82
CA GLY A 338 9.66 -6.01 4.36
C GLY A 338 8.30 -6.65 4.67
N LEU A 339 7.91 -7.70 3.92
CA LEU A 339 6.71 -8.48 4.20
C LEU A 339 6.94 -9.36 5.42
N LEU A 340 8.10 -10.02 5.49
CA LEU A 340 8.48 -10.82 6.66
C LEU A 340 8.53 -9.97 7.94
N ALA A 341 9.13 -8.78 7.89
CA ALA A 341 9.13 -7.85 9.01
C ALA A 341 7.71 -7.49 9.47
N SER A 342 6.76 -7.28 8.53
CA SER A 342 5.36 -7.03 8.86
C SER A 342 4.71 -8.23 9.57
N ARG A 343 4.95 -9.47 9.08
CA ARG A 343 4.40 -10.69 9.70
C ARG A 343 4.92 -10.91 11.11
N LEU A 344 6.22 -10.71 11.31
CA LEU A 344 6.82 -10.86 12.63
C LEU A 344 6.33 -9.76 13.59
N LYS A 345 6.24 -8.50 13.12
CA LYS A 345 5.67 -7.40 13.90
C LYS A 345 4.21 -7.69 14.30
N GLU A 346 3.38 -8.22 13.41
CA GLU A 346 2.00 -8.61 13.75
C GLU A 346 1.95 -9.72 14.81
N LYS A 347 2.85 -10.73 14.71
CA LYS A 347 2.87 -11.87 15.62
C LYS A 347 3.39 -11.51 17.01
N PHE A 348 4.50 -10.75 17.09
CA PHE A 348 5.19 -10.47 18.36
C PHE A 348 4.85 -9.11 18.94
N TYR A 349 4.17 -8.24 18.17
CA TYR A 349 3.81 -6.88 18.51
C TYR A 349 5.01 -6.06 19.06
N ARG A 350 6.11 -6.07 18.28
CA ARG A 350 7.37 -5.38 18.55
C ARG A 350 7.87 -4.69 17.28
N PRO A 351 8.69 -3.64 17.36
CA PRO A 351 9.49 -3.18 16.22
C PRO A 351 10.38 -4.30 15.70
N VAL A 352 10.37 -4.50 14.38
CA VAL A 352 11.11 -5.59 13.73
C VAL A 352 11.94 -5.03 12.59
N ILE A 353 13.21 -5.43 12.51
CA ILE A 353 14.07 -5.20 11.35
C ILE A 353 14.53 -6.55 10.80
N VAL A 354 14.35 -6.76 9.52
CA VAL A 354 14.79 -7.98 8.82
C VAL A 354 15.83 -7.58 7.78
N PHE A 355 16.96 -8.29 7.80
CA PHE A 355 18.08 -8.07 6.88
C PHE A 355 18.21 -9.20 5.88
N ALA A 356 18.62 -8.86 4.65
CA ALA A 356 19.05 -9.79 3.61
C ALA A 356 20.27 -9.22 2.88
N PRO A 357 21.07 -10.06 2.16
CA PRO A 357 22.12 -9.58 1.29
C PRO A 357 21.61 -8.56 0.27
N ALA A 358 22.38 -7.50 0.01
CA ALA A 358 22.09 -6.55 -1.06
C ALA A 358 22.37 -7.15 -2.43
N ASP A 359 23.33 -8.07 -2.51
CA ASP A 359 23.72 -8.84 -3.68
C ASP A 359 23.93 -10.30 -3.25
N GLU A 360 23.16 -11.20 -3.86
CA GLU A 360 23.20 -12.64 -3.56
C GLU A 360 24.55 -13.29 -3.93
N SER A 361 25.28 -12.68 -4.86
CA SER A 361 26.62 -13.17 -5.29
C SER A 361 27.76 -12.69 -4.38
N ALA A 362 27.53 -11.64 -3.57
CA ALA A 362 28.56 -11.10 -2.71
C ALA A 362 28.72 -11.96 -1.45
N VAL A 363 29.97 -12.30 -1.11
CA VAL A 363 30.31 -13.16 0.04
C VAL A 363 31.30 -12.45 0.95
N GLY A 364 31.13 -12.59 2.25
CA GLY A 364 32.09 -12.10 3.26
C GLY A 364 31.45 -11.15 4.27
N GLU A 365 32.25 -10.77 5.27
CA GLU A 365 31.80 -9.94 6.40
C GLU A 365 31.61 -8.45 6.02
N ASP A 366 32.28 -7.98 4.96
CA ASP A 366 32.13 -6.60 4.45
C ASP A 366 30.99 -6.45 3.43
N GLN A 367 30.24 -7.54 3.14
CA GLN A 367 29.05 -7.52 2.31
C GLN A 367 28.03 -6.52 2.83
N GLU A 368 27.44 -5.73 1.90
CA GLU A 368 26.31 -4.87 2.23
C GLU A 368 25.05 -5.72 2.43
N VAL A 369 24.29 -5.41 3.47
CA VAL A 369 22.97 -6.00 3.73
C VAL A 369 21.93 -4.91 3.76
N LYS A 370 20.78 -5.18 3.16
CA LYS A 370 19.59 -4.32 3.18
C LYS A 370 18.72 -4.72 4.36
N GLY A 371 18.33 -3.74 5.17
CA GLY A 371 17.37 -3.91 6.25
C GLY A 371 16.01 -3.30 5.90
N SER A 372 14.95 -4.00 6.23
CA SER A 372 13.58 -3.49 6.17
C SER A 372 12.93 -3.56 7.54
N GLY A 373 12.58 -2.40 8.08
CA GLY A 373 11.97 -2.26 9.40
C GLY A 373 10.46 -2.03 9.34
N ARG A 374 9.76 -2.59 10.32
CA ARG A 374 8.33 -2.34 10.58
C ARG A 374 8.13 -2.07 12.07
N SER A 375 7.23 -1.13 12.36
CA SER A 375 6.99 -0.65 13.72
C SER A 375 5.56 -0.89 14.20
N ILE A 376 5.37 -0.68 15.50
CA ILE A 376 4.08 -0.65 16.19
C ILE A 376 3.65 0.81 16.43
N PRO A 377 2.34 1.08 16.62
CA PRO A 377 1.87 2.42 16.99
C PRO A 377 2.59 2.95 18.24
N GLY A 378 2.98 4.21 18.20
CA GLY A 378 3.68 4.88 19.31
C GLY A 378 5.21 4.79 19.25
N PHE A 379 5.79 3.89 18.43
CA PHE A 379 7.24 3.82 18.23
C PHE A 379 7.62 4.37 16.85
N HIS A 380 8.27 5.52 16.80
CA HIS A 380 8.67 6.15 15.55
C HIS A 380 9.99 5.58 15.03
N LEU A 381 9.91 4.63 14.06
CA LEU A 381 11.05 3.84 13.62
C LEU A 381 12.19 4.68 13.03
N ARG A 382 11.86 5.70 12.20
CA ARG A 382 12.89 6.58 11.63
C ARG A 382 13.67 7.34 12.70
N ASP A 383 12.99 7.86 13.73
CA ASP A 383 13.64 8.59 14.83
C ASP A 383 14.51 7.65 15.67
N ALA A 384 14.06 6.42 15.87
CA ALA A 384 14.86 5.39 16.52
C ALA A 384 16.14 5.09 15.71
N LEU A 385 16.04 4.97 14.39
CA LEU A 385 17.21 4.78 13.51
C LEU A 385 18.14 6.00 13.52
N ASP A 386 17.61 7.22 13.62
CA ASP A 386 18.43 8.43 13.77
C ASP A 386 19.24 8.41 15.07
N LEU A 387 18.64 7.94 16.17
CA LEU A 387 19.33 7.74 17.44
C LEU A 387 20.43 6.66 17.33
N VAL A 388 20.13 5.55 16.63
CA VAL A 388 21.14 4.51 16.36
C VAL A 388 22.28 5.07 15.51
N ALA A 389 21.98 5.83 14.45
CA ALA A 389 23.01 6.45 13.60
C ALA A 389 23.92 7.43 14.37
N LYS A 390 23.36 8.17 15.32
CA LYS A 390 24.14 9.06 16.20
C LYS A 390 25.07 8.30 17.15
N ARG A 391 24.66 7.09 17.59
CA ARG A 391 25.49 6.23 18.45
C ARG A 391 26.50 5.40 17.66
N LEU A 392 26.14 5.00 16.45
CA LEU A 392 26.94 4.16 15.55
C LEU A 392 27.12 4.80 14.17
N PRO A 393 27.79 5.96 14.06
CA PRO A 393 27.93 6.68 12.78
C PRO A 393 28.74 5.90 11.74
N HIS A 394 29.57 4.94 12.16
CA HIS A 394 30.37 4.08 11.30
C HIS A 394 29.60 2.84 10.77
N VAL A 395 28.45 2.54 11.37
CA VAL A 395 27.62 1.37 11.03
C VAL A 395 26.46 1.77 10.13
N LEU A 396 25.65 2.75 10.57
CA LEU A 396 24.43 3.16 9.90
C LEU A 396 24.65 4.44 9.12
N SER A 397 25.08 4.30 7.85
CA SER A 397 25.37 5.42 6.96
C SER A 397 24.20 5.81 6.06
N LYS A 398 23.29 4.87 5.76
CA LYS A 398 22.13 5.09 4.90
C LYS A 398 20.87 4.50 5.53
N PHE A 399 19.88 5.33 5.77
CA PHE A 399 18.55 4.91 6.19
C PHE A 399 17.51 5.95 5.77
N GLY A 400 16.27 5.52 5.67
CA GLY A 400 15.13 6.39 5.33
C GLY A 400 13.81 5.71 5.65
N GLY A 401 12.74 6.48 5.66
CA GLY A 401 11.41 5.96 5.95
C GLY A 401 10.59 6.90 6.83
N HIS A 402 9.58 6.33 7.45
CA HIS A 402 8.58 7.02 8.28
C HIS A 402 8.42 6.33 9.65
N ALA A 403 7.41 6.76 10.40
CA ALA A 403 7.13 6.21 11.72
C ALA A 403 6.96 4.68 11.73
N MET A 404 6.23 4.13 10.76
CA MET A 404 5.81 2.72 10.76
C MET A 404 6.68 1.81 9.90
N ALA A 405 7.49 2.35 8.99
CA ALA A 405 8.33 1.57 8.08
C ALA A 405 9.59 2.35 7.71
N ALA A 406 10.72 1.65 7.67
CA ALA A 406 11.99 2.24 7.27
C ALA A 406 12.87 1.21 6.54
N GLY A 407 13.74 1.73 5.67
CA GLY A 407 14.81 0.96 5.03
C GLY A 407 16.17 1.43 5.51
N LEU A 408 17.14 0.53 5.56
CA LEU A 408 18.50 0.83 5.94
C LEU A 408 19.51 -0.08 5.24
N SER A 409 20.77 0.36 5.22
CA SER A 409 21.89 -0.46 4.72
C SER A 409 23.02 -0.41 5.72
N ILE A 410 23.58 -1.58 6.02
CA ILE A 410 24.75 -1.75 6.87
C ILE A 410 25.68 -2.83 6.28
N LYS A 411 26.88 -2.99 6.81
CA LYS A 411 27.71 -4.15 6.50
C LYS A 411 27.35 -5.34 7.38
N LYS A 412 27.42 -6.55 6.85
CA LYS A 412 27.08 -7.80 7.54
C LYS A 412 27.80 -7.92 8.89
N LYS A 413 29.09 -7.60 8.97
CA LYS A 413 29.90 -7.64 10.22
C LYS A 413 29.35 -6.76 11.35
N HIS A 414 28.50 -5.77 11.04
CA HIS A 414 27.93 -4.85 12.01
C HIS A 414 26.51 -5.22 12.47
N ILE A 415 25.97 -6.35 12.02
CA ILE A 415 24.59 -6.75 12.36
C ILE A 415 24.43 -6.88 13.88
N GLU A 416 25.35 -7.56 14.56
CA GLU A 416 25.23 -7.80 16.00
C GLU A 416 25.39 -6.51 16.80
N GLU A 417 26.29 -5.63 16.40
CA GLU A 417 26.47 -4.30 17.02
C GLU A 417 25.21 -3.44 16.83
N PHE A 418 24.64 -3.45 15.62
CA PHE A 418 23.39 -2.76 15.30
C PHE A 418 22.23 -3.28 16.17
N LYS A 419 22.06 -4.62 16.27
CA LYS A 419 21.01 -5.26 17.09
C LYS A 419 21.07 -4.79 18.54
N SER A 420 22.26 -4.79 19.14
CA SER A 420 22.45 -4.38 20.53
C SER A 420 22.01 -2.95 20.74
N VAL A 421 22.48 -2.02 19.90
CA VAL A 421 22.15 -0.60 20.05
C VAL A 421 20.71 -0.30 19.69
N PHE A 422 20.13 -1.00 18.72
CA PHE A 422 18.71 -0.84 18.38
C PHE A 422 17.81 -1.32 19.53
N GLU A 423 18.17 -2.42 20.20
CA GLU A 423 17.45 -2.91 21.38
C GLU A 423 17.53 -1.90 22.54
N GLU A 424 18.72 -1.32 22.80
CA GLU A 424 18.87 -0.27 23.82
C GLU A 424 18.01 0.96 23.49
N VAL A 425 17.98 1.40 22.24
CA VAL A 425 17.13 2.52 21.80
C VAL A 425 15.65 2.16 21.95
N ALA A 426 15.27 0.93 21.58
CA ALA A 426 13.90 0.47 21.73
C ALA A 426 13.48 0.42 23.20
N SER A 427 14.33 -0.05 24.11
CA SER A 427 14.03 -0.13 25.55
C SER A 427 13.83 1.25 26.20
N VAL A 428 14.45 2.30 25.65
CA VAL A 428 14.26 3.68 26.14
C VAL A 428 12.99 4.32 25.59
N LEU A 429 12.62 4.01 24.35
CA LEU A 429 11.50 4.65 23.66
C LEU A 429 10.15 3.94 23.86
N LEU A 430 10.16 2.63 24.17
CA LEU A 430 8.97 1.84 24.40
C LEU A 430 8.59 1.84 25.88
N THR A 431 7.31 2.08 26.13
CA THR A 431 6.70 1.86 27.44
C THR A 431 5.88 0.57 27.42
N GLU A 432 5.60 -0.02 28.56
CA GLU A 432 4.76 -1.24 28.66
C GLU A 432 3.41 -1.08 27.99
N ASP A 433 2.79 0.08 28.09
CA ASP A 433 1.49 0.38 27.45
C ASP A 433 1.54 0.30 25.92
N LEU A 434 2.69 0.68 25.29
CA LEU A 434 2.88 0.60 23.85
C LEU A 434 3.05 -0.84 23.36
N LEU A 435 3.41 -1.75 24.25
CA LEU A 435 3.61 -3.17 23.94
C LEU A 435 2.31 -4.00 24.02
N VAL A 436 1.21 -3.36 24.39
CA VAL A 436 -0.13 -3.99 24.45
C VAL A 436 -0.88 -3.69 23.17
N ASN A 437 -1.27 -4.76 22.47
CA ASN A 437 -2.10 -4.64 21.26
C ASN A 437 -3.56 -4.39 21.64
N VAL A 438 -4.02 -3.15 21.50
CA VAL A 438 -5.39 -2.76 21.83
C VAL A 438 -6.28 -2.78 20.59
N LEU A 439 -7.37 -3.52 20.63
CA LEU A 439 -8.42 -3.52 19.61
C LEU A 439 -9.56 -2.57 20.07
N MET A 440 -9.77 -1.51 19.30
CA MET A 440 -10.91 -0.61 19.51
C MET A 440 -12.15 -1.16 18.82
N THR A 441 -13.25 -1.31 19.54
CA THR A 441 -14.52 -1.79 19.01
C THR A 441 -15.57 -0.70 18.97
N ASP A 442 -16.59 -0.88 18.13
CA ASP A 442 -17.80 -0.04 18.09
C ASP A 442 -18.86 -0.52 19.09
N GLY A 443 -18.51 -1.47 19.97
CA GLY A 443 -19.37 -2.06 20.97
C GLY A 443 -20.21 -3.24 20.45
N ALA A 444 -21.13 -3.73 21.28
CA ALA A 444 -22.01 -4.83 20.90
C ALA A 444 -23.12 -4.33 19.95
N PRO A 445 -23.36 -5.02 18.80
CA PRO A 445 -24.52 -4.71 17.96
C PRO A 445 -25.83 -4.99 18.73
N ALA A 446 -26.88 -4.24 18.42
CA ALA A 446 -28.20 -4.57 18.95
C ALA A 446 -28.68 -5.93 18.38
N PRO A 447 -29.43 -6.75 19.12
CA PRO A 447 -29.84 -8.09 18.65
C PRO A 447 -30.53 -8.11 17.28
N GLN A 448 -31.32 -7.08 16.95
CA GLN A 448 -31.98 -6.95 15.66
C GLN A 448 -31.01 -6.65 14.50
N ASP A 449 -29.81 -6.18 14.79
CA ASP A 449 -28.80 -5.81 13.78
C ASP A 449 -27.87 -6.99 13.44
N PHE A 450 -27.94 -8.09 14.19
CA PHE A 450 -27.23 -9.33 13.86
C PHE A 450 -27.91 -10.08 12.71
N ASN A 451 -27.84 -9.52 11.51
CA ASN A 451 -28.48 -10.11 10.34
C ASN A 451 -27.67 -9.86 9.04
N VAL A 452 -28.00 -10.62 8.00
CA VAL A 452 -27.31 -10.56 6.69
C VAL A 452 -27.49 -9.20 6.01
N ASN A 453 -28.62 -8.50 6.25
CA ASN A 453 -28.85 -7.20 5.63
C ASN A 453 -27.91 -6.13 6.20
N MET A 454 -27.72 -6.11 7.51
CA MET A 454 -26.75 -5.22 8.15
C MET A 454 -25.32 -5.50 7.64
N ALA A 455 -24.93 -6.78 7.57
CA ALA A 455 -23.61 -7.16 7.02
C ALA A 455 -23.44 -6.68 5.58
N ARG A 456 -24.48 -6.80 4.74
CA ARG A 456 -24.47 -6.30 3.36
C ARG A 456 -24.39 -4.79 3.30
N GLU A 457 -25.12 -4.07 4.14
CA GLU A 457 -25.04 -2.61 4.23
C GLU A 457 -23.64 -2.17 4.65
N LEU A 458 -23.07 -2.77 5.68
CA LEU A 458 -21.71 -2.45 6.15
C LEU A 458 -20.66 -2.68 5.05
N ARG A 459 -20.79 -3.77 4.28
CA ARG A 459 -19.86 -4.09 3.18
C ARG A 459 -19.79 -2.97 2.11
N PHE A 460 -20.90 -2.30 1.82
CA PHE A 460 -21.02 -1.38 0.69
C PHE A 460 -21.28 0.09 1.06
N VAL A 461 -21.54 0.41 2.32
CA VAL A 461 -21.87 1.78 2.75
C VAL A 461 -20.70 2.73 2.61
N ALA A 462 -19.47 2.21 2.70
CA ALA A 462 -18.26 3.02 2.64
C ALA A 462 -17.07 2.22 2.09
N PRO A 463 -16.10 2.89 1.47
CA PRO A 463 -14.79 2.31 1.17
C PRO A 463 -13.96 2.28 2.47
N TRP A 464 -13.92 1.14 3.12
CA TRP A 464 -13.14 0.95 4.35
C TRP A 464 -11.65 0.81 4.06
N GLY A 465 -10.80 1.33 4.93
CA GLY A 465 -9.34 1.26 4.79
C GLY A 465 -8.58 2.00 5.89
N GLN A 466 -7.38 2.48 5.57
CA GLN A 466 -6.48 3.13 6.52
C GLN A 466 -7.14 4.37 7.15
N ASN A 467 -7.08 4.51 8.47
CA ASN A 467 -7.72 5.54 9.29
C ASN A 467 -9.24 5.66 9.11
N PHE A 468 -9.85 4.72 8.39
CA PHE A 468 -11.29 4.59 8.24
C PHE A 468 -11.67 3.09 8.23
N PRO A 469 -11.41 2.37 9.34
CA PRO A 469 -11.58 0.93 9.41
C PRO A 469 -13.05 0.54 9.36
N GLU A 470 -13.32 -0.68 8.88
CA GLU A 470 -14.64 -1.29 8.99
C GLU A 470 -15.09 -1.39 10.46
N PRO A 471 -16.40 -1.29 10.75
CA PRO A 471 -16.90 -1.47 12.10
C PRO A 471 -16.48 -2.80 12.70
N LEU A 472 -15.90 -2.74 13.89
CA LEU A 472 -15.46 -3.88 14.66
C LEU A 472 -16.33 -4.00 15.89
N PHE A 473 -17.03 -5.11 16.03
CA PHE A 473 -17.97 -5.37 17.12
C PHE A 473 -17.38 -6.35 18.12
N ASP A 474 -17.95 -6.37 19.32
CA ASP A 474 -17.61 -7.36 20.32
C ASP A 474 -18.87 -7.88 21.04
N ALA A 475 -18.88 -9.17 21.36
CA ALA A 475 -19.97 -9.82 22.09
C ALA A 475 -19.50 -11.12 22.76
N GLN A 476 -20.30 -11.59 23.73
CA GLN A 476 -20.09 -12.86 24.40
C GLN A 476 -20.93 -13.95 23.76
N PHE A 477 -20.33 -15.13 23.56
CA PHE A 477 -20.99 -16.28 22.96
C PHE A 477 -20.67 -17.57 23.71
N GLU A 478 -21.60 -18.51 23.64
CA GLU A 478 -21.33 -19.93 23.94
C GLU A 478 -20.85 -20.62 22.66
N VAL A 479 -19.81 -21.45 22.76
CA VAL A 479 -19.30 -22.23 21.64
C VAL A 479 -20.04 -23.54 21.57
N VAL A 480 -20.97 -23.67 20.63
CA VAL A 480 -21.77 -24.87 20.42
C VAL A 480 -20.94 -25.96 19.72
N ASN A 481 -20.14 -25.57 18.74
CA ASN A 481 -19.29 -26.50 17.99
C ASN A 481 -18.14 -25.73 17.33
N PHE A 482 -17.06 -26.46 17.00
CA PHE A 482 -15.95 -25.93 16.22
C PHE A 482 -15.36 -26.98 15.27
N ARG A 483 -14.70 -26.50 14.23
CA ARG A 483 -13.90 -27.34 13.32
C ARG A 483 -12.72 -26.57 12.75
N LEU A 484 -11.62 -27.27 12.55
CA LEU A 484 -10.45 -26.74 11.87
C LEU A 484 -10.62 -26.82 10.36
N LEU A 485 -10.24 -25.76 9.64
CA LEU A 485 -10.33 -25.63 8.18
C LEU A 485 -8.94 -25.37 7.57
N GLY A 486 -8.83 -25.65 6.27
CA GLY A 486 -7.59 -25.52 5.50
C GLY A 486 -6.80 -26.84 5.48
N SER A 487 -5.91 -27.00 4.49
CA SER A 487 -5.03 -28.17 4.36
C SER A 487 -4.14 -28.37 5.57
N GLU A 488 -3.70 -27.27 6.18
CA GLU A 488 -2.85 -27.24 7.38
C GLU A 488 -3.64 -27.12 8.69
N LYS A 489 -4.99 -27.12 8.62
CA LYS A 489 -5.87 -26.94 9.78
C LYS A 489 -5.60 -25.65 10.57
N ASN A 490 -5.18 -24.61 9.88
CA ASN A 490 -4.76 -23.33 10.47
C ASN A 490 -5.89 -22.28 10.55
N HIS A 491 -7.13 -22.65 10.27
CA HIS A 491 -8.29 -21.77 10.44
C HIS A 491 -9.33 -22.45 11.35
N LEU A 492 -10.04 -21.66 12.15
CA LEU A 492 -11.03 -22.15 13.10
C LEU A 492 -12.41 -21.66 12.67
N LYS A 493 -13.29 -22.58 12.28
CA LYS A 493 -14.72 -22.32 12.12
C LYS A 493 -15.45 -22.62 13.41
N LEU A 494 -16.28 -21.70 13.87
CA LEU A 494 -17.05 -21.75 15.10
C LEU A 494 -18.54 -21.69 14.79
N THR A 495 -19.33 -22.42 15.58
CA THR A 495 -20.77 -22.21 15.73
C THR A 495 -20.99 -21.57 17.09
N LEU A 496 -21.39 -20.31 17.09
CA LEU A 496 -21.49 -19.44 18.25
C LEU A 496 -22.97 -19.19 18.59
N GLN A 497 -23.36 -19.36 19.82
CA GLN A 497 -24.70 -19.05 20.30
C GLN A 497 -24.66 -17.80 21.18
N ASP A 498 -25.47 -16.81 20.85
CA ASP A 498 -25.66 -15.64 21.70
C ASP A 498 -26.42 -16.05 22.98
N SER A 499 -25.88 -15.72 24.13
CA SER A 499 -26.43 -16.17 25.42
C SER A 499 -27.76 -15.47 25.78
N VAL A 500 -28.09 -14.36 25.14
CA VAL A 500 -29.32 -13.57 25.41
C VAL A 500 -30.42 -13.95 24.41
N SER A 501 -30.12 -13.83 23.10
CA SER A 501 -31.12 -14.08 22.04
C SER A 501 -31.28 -15.57 21.69
N GLN A 502 -30.35 -16.42 22.14
CA GLN A 502 -30.27 -17.85 21.79
C GLN A 502 -30.07 -18.10 20.28
N GLN A 503 -29.80 -17.07 19.49
CA GLN A 503 -29.52 -17.20 18.06
C GLN A 503 -28.13 -17.77 17.84
N VAL A 504 -28.00 -18.53 16.74
CA VAL A 504 -26.74 -19.21 16.38
C VAL A 504 -26.14 -18.53 15.17
N TYR A 505 -24.83 -18.29 15.22
CA TYR A 505 -24.05 -17.61 14.18
C TYR A 505 -22.84 -18.44 13.78
N ASP A 506 -22.50 -18.39 12.51
CA ASP A 506 -21.24 -18.92 12.00
C ASP A 506 -20.12 -17.90 12.21
N GLY A 507 -19.05 -18.30 12.90
CA GLY A 507 -17.83 -17.53 13.09
C GLY A 507 -16.65 -18.18 12.36
N ILE A 508 -15.70 -17.38 11.87
CA ILE A 508 -14.43 -17.87 11.32
C ILE A 508 -13.26 -17.02 11.83
N LEU A 509 -12.26 -17.69 12.40
CA LEU A 509 -10.97 -17.11 12.77
C LEU A 509 -9.89 -17.68 11.84
N PHE A 510 -9.24 -16.81 11.09
CA PHE A 510 -8.14 -17.17 10.19
C PHE A 510 -6.79 -17.15 10.90
N ASN A 511 -5.86 -17.99 10.43
CA ASN A 511 -4.47 -18.07 10.91
C ASN A 511 -4.40 -18.32 12.43
N LEU A 512 -4.98 -19.43 12.87
CA LEU A 512 -5.07 -19.81 14.28
C LEU A 512 -3.71 -19.77 15.01
N GLU A 513 -2.63 -20.05 14.30
CA GLU A 513 -1.25 -19.99 14.81
C GLU A 513 -0.80 -18.60 15.30
N ARG A 514 -1.54 -17.55 14.92
CA ARG A 514 -1.29 -16.18 15.41
C ARG A 514 -1.95 -15.89 16.75
N HIS A 515 -2.80 -16.81 17.19
CA HIS A 515 -3.59 -16.68 18.41
C HIS A 515 -3.17 -17.76 19.38
N ASP A 516 -2.90 -17.37 20.61
CA ASP A 516 -2.58 -18.32 21.69
C ASP A 516 -3.89 -18.89 22.29
N ILE A 517 -4.52 -19.81 21.54
CA ILE A 517 -5.85 -20.35 21.87
C ILE A 517 -5.80 -21.88 21.91
N ASP A 518 -6.11 -22.47 23.06
CA ASP A 518 -6.42 -23.90 23.16
C ASP A 518 -7.88 -24.13 22.72
N VAL A 519 -8.06 -24.59 21.48
CA VAL A 519 -9.40 -24.81 20.89
C VAL A 519 -10.26 -25.81 21.66
N ASN A 520 -9.63 -26.73 22.40
CA ASN A 520 -10.35 -27.76 23.17
C ASN A 520 -10.97 -27.23 24.47
N ARG A 521 -10.59 -26.01 24.88
CA ARG A 521 -11.11 -25.33 26.08
C ARG A 521 -12.12 -24.25 25.77
N LEU A 522 -12.49 -24.07 24.51
CA LEU A 522 -13.45 -23.05 24.08
C LEU A 522 -14.89 -23.49 24.45
N THR A 523 -15.43 -23.01 25.54
CA THR A 523 -16.83 -23.22 25.95
C THR A 523 -17.62 -21.92 25.89
N ARG A 524 -17.07 -20.85 26.45
CA ARG A 524 -17.54 -19.45 26.36
C ARG A 524 -16.43 -18.56 25.89
N VAL A 525 -16.76 -17.60 25.05
CA VAL A 525 -15.78 -16.67 24.46
C VAL A 525 -16.32 -15.23 24.44
N HIS A 526 -15.44 -14.29 24.67
CA HIS A 526 -15.64 -12.92 24.23
C HIS A 526 -14.98 -12.78 22.86
N ALA A 527 -15.76 -12.55 21.83
CA ALA A 527 -15.30 -12.45 20.45
C ALA A 527 -15.31 -11.01 19.97
N VAL A 528 -14.24 -10.60 19.31
CA VAL A 528 -14.16 -9.34 18.53
C VAL A 528 -14.26 -9.72 17.07
N PHE A 529 -15.19 -9.11 16.32
CA PHE A 529 -15.54 -9.56 14.97
C PHE A 529 -16.05 -8.43 14.06
N GLU A 530 -15.92 -8.64 12.76
CA GLU A 530 -16.63 -7.92 11.70
C GLU A 530 -17.82 -8.77 11.24
N MET A 531 -18.92 -8.13 10.83
CA MET A 531 -20.04 -8.82 10.20
C MET A 531 -19.85 -8.89 8.69
N ASP A 532 -19.89 -10.07 8.10
CA ASP A 532 -19.75 -10.27 6.67
C ASP A 532 -20.82 -11.21 6.11
N VAL A 533 -21.00 -11.20 4.80
CA VAL A 533 -21.93 -12.08 4.09
C VAL A 533 -21.17 -13.27 3.52
N ASN A 534 -21.52 -14.47 3.94
CA ASN A 534 -21.05 -15.70 3.35
C ASN A 534 -22.01 -16.16 2.24
N GLU A 535 -21.52 -16.18 1.01
CA GLU A 535 -22.26 -16.66 -0.16
C GLU A 535 -21.82 -18.09 -0.49
N PHE A 536 -22.69 -19.04 -0.26
CA PHE A 536 -22.41 -20.44 -0.58
C PHE A 536 -23.59 -21.10 -1.29
N ARG A 537 -23.37 -21.60 -2.51
CA ARG A 537 -24.40 -22.27 -3.36
C ARG A 537 -25.66 -21.43 -3.56
N GLY A 538 -25.52 -20.11 -3.72
CA GLY A 538 -26.62 -19.17 -3.93
C GLY A 538 -27.38 -18.78 -2.64
N ASN A 539 -26.98 -19.26 -1.49
CA ASN A 539 -27.51 -18.83 -0.19
C ASN A 539 -26.57 -17.82 0.45
N GLU A 540 -27.13 -16.74 0.97
CA GLU A 540 -26.39 -15.72 1.75
C GLU A 540 -26.71 -15.90 3.24
N ASN A 541 -25.68 -15.99 4.05
CA ASN A 541 -25.79 -16.08 5.51
C ASN A 541 -24.86 -15.07 6.17
N LEU A 542 -25.26 -14.58 7.35
CA LEU A 542 -24.37 -13.80 8.20
C LEU A 542 -23.19 -14.67 8.66
N GLN A 543 -21.98 -14.14 8.51
CA GLN A 543 -20.77 -14.73 9.04
C GLN A 543 -20.00 -13.72 9.88
N LEU A 544 -19.57 -14.13 11.06
CA LEU A 544 -18.75 -13.33 11.95
C LEU A 544 -17.27 -13.58 11.59
N MET A 545 -16.61 -12.58 11.06
CA MET A 545 -15.18 -12.62 10.74
C MET A 545 -14.39 -12.27 12.00
N ILE A 546 -13.99 -13.26 12.75
CA ILE A 546 -13.40 -13.11 14.08
C ILE A 546 -11.99 -12.56 13.96
N ARG A 547 -11.69 -11.52 14.71
CA ARG A 547 -10.37 -10.87 14.82
C ARG A 547 -9.63 -11.27 16.08
N HIS A 548 -10.36 -11.52 17.16
CA HIS A 548 -9.82 -11.95 18.43
C HIS A 548 -10.85 -12.76 19.21
N LEU A 549 -10.38 -13.73 19.98
CA LEU A 549 -11.17 -14.53 20.92
C LEU A 549 -10.47 -14.52 22.27
N THR A 550 -11.23 -14.24 23.32
CA THR A 550 -10.80 -14.42 24.70
C THR A 550 -11.66 -15.50 25.33
N PRO A 551 -11.11 -16.68 25.69
CA PRO A 551 -11.82 -17.69 26.47
C PRO A 551 -12.27 -17.11 27.81
N GLN A 552 -13.48 -17.52 28.28
CA GLN A 552 -14.06 -17.12 29.56
C GLN A 552 -14.33 -18.32 30.45
#